data_cefd3a947bce68884b13b74e3bd2d49c
#
_entry.id   cefd3a947bce68884b13b74e3bd2d49c
#
_cell.length_a   1.000
_cell.length_b   1.000
_cell.length_c   1.000
_cell.angle_alpha   90.00
_cell.angle_beta   90.00
_cell.angle_gamma   90.00
#
_symmetry.space_group_name_H-M   'P 1'
#
loop_
_entity.id
_entity.type
_entity.pdbx_description
1 polymer ?
#
loop_
_entity_poly.entity_id
_entity_poly.type
_entity_poly.pdbx_seq_one_letter_code
_entity_poly.pdbx_strand_id
1 'polypeptide(L)'
;MKMKKVIIDVDTGIDDALALILAIKSKKLDVKGITTVAGNVPARTATVNTLKILKILEKEDIPVCEGMTAPLLRGIQFSDGVHGLDGLGGALRDMEVKYHEGIHGVDFIIETVMKNKKEMTIILLGPPTNMAFALKKEPKIKEYIKEIVMMGGAINGIGNETRTAEFNFYTDPESVRVVFESGIPIKMVGLDVTNNALIYRHDLKRFCNRKPIANFTKDVLEYYINKCSQLFGIENCSLHDPLAVATVIDPSIVKTKEYYVDIEANSELCDGMTVCDFNNILGREPNVEVAVDGEYEKFINYFVDIVNR
;
A
#
# COMPACT_ATOMS: atom_id res chain seq x y z
N MET A 1 -7.94 -17.08 16.72
CA MET A 1 -6.62 -16.99 16.05
C MET A 1 -5.85 -15.84 16.68
N LYS A 2 -4.51 -15.96 16.84
CA LYS A 2 -3.65 -14.84 17.25
C LYS A 2 -3.65 -13.79 16.15
N MET A 3 -3.86 -12.50 16.46
CA MET A 3 -3.75 -11.42 15.49
C MET A 3 -2.31 -11.34 14.94
N LYS A 4 -2.17 -11.03 13.65
CA LYS A 4 -0.86 -10.83 13.02
C LYS A 4 -0.36 -9.42 13.37
N LYS A 5 0.84 -9.31 13.91
CA LYS A 5 1.46 -8.01 14.18
C LYS A 5 1.92 -7.38 12.87
N VAL A 6 1.50 -6.15 12.62
CA VAL A 6 1.84 -5.43 11.39
C VAL A 6 2.32 -4.00 11.66
N ILE A 7 3.22 -3.51 10.80
CA ILE A 7 3.44 -2.09 10.51
C ILE A 7 2.89 -1.86 9.11
N ILE A 8 2.20 -0.75 8.89
CA ILE A 8 1.67 -0.37 7.58
C ILE A 8 2.37 0.93 7.16
N ASP A 9 3.03 0.91 6.01
CA ASP A 9 3.71 2.06 5.41
C ASP A 9 2.88 2.58 4.25
N VAL A 10 2.49 3.87 4.30
CA VAL A 10 1.46 4.47 3.44
C VAL A 10 1.89 5.84 2.93
N ASP A 11 1.41 6.22 1.76
CA ASP A 11 1.49 7.59 1.22
C ASP A 11 0.09 8.26 1.14
N THR A 12 -0.73 8.04 2.07
CA THR A 12 -2.17 8.12 2.31
C THR A 12 -2.94 8.98 1.32
N GLY A 13 -3.28 8.35 0.21
CA GLY A 13 -4.33 8.69 -0.71
C GLY A 13 -5.66 8.01 -0.35
N ILE A 14 -6.61 8.00 -1.29
CA ILE A 14 -7.93 7.35 -1.12
C ILE A 14 -7.75 5.85 -0.87
N ASP A 15 -6.91 5.18 -1.65
CA ASP A 15 -6.74 3.75 -1.63
C ASP A 15 -6.09 3.28 -0.32
N ASP A 16 -5.02 3.96 0.12
CA ASP A 16 -4.43 3.75 1.44
C ASP A 16 -5.44 3.92 2.58
N ALA A 17 -6.27 4.98 2.51
CA ALA A 17 -7.30 5.22 3.52
C ALA A 17 -8.27 4.04 3.64
N LEU A 18 -8.69 3.48 2.49
CA LEU A 18 -9.55 2.29 2.44
C LEU A 18 -8.83 1.05 2.96
N ALA A 19 -7.54 0.90 2.67
CA ALA A 19 -6.69 -0.17 3.18
C ALA A 19 -6.51 -0.10 4.71
N LEU A 20 -6.29 1.09 5.26
CA LEU A 20 -6.22 1.32 6.72
C LEU A 20 -7.54 0.98 7.41
N ILE A 21 -8.68 1.37 6.82
CA ILE A 21 -10.01 1.00 7.34
C ILE A 21 -10.16 -0.52 7.39
N LEU A 22 -9.82 -1.21 6.29
CA LEU A 22 -9.87 -2.67 6.22
C LEU A 22 -8.97 -3.33 7.26
N ALA A 23 -7.71 -2.88 7.35
CA ALA A 23 -6.73 -3.42 8.28
C ALA A 23 -7.22 -3.35 9.73
N ILE A 24 -7.65 -2.16 10.16
CA ILE A 24 -8.02 -1.87 11.55
C ILE A 24 -9.35 -2.54 11.91
N LYS A 25 -10.36 -2.44 11.03
CA LYS A 25 -11.70 -3.02 11.31
C LYS A 25 -11.74 -4.54 11.19
N SER A 26 -10.82 -5.18 10.51
CA SER A 26 -10.80 -6.65 10.32
C SER A 26 -10.67 -7.42 11.63
N LYS A 27 -10.08 -6.81 12.67
CA LYS A 27 -9.74 -7.43 13.97
C LYS A 27 -8.84 -8.68 13.84
N LYS A 28 -8.20 -8.86 12.67
CA LYS A 28 -7.25 -9.95 12.44
C LYS A 28 -5.80 -9.48 12.47
N LEU A 29 -5.60 -8.16 12.38
CA LEU A 29 -4.30 -7.51 12.42
C LEU A 29 -4.13 -6.74 13.74
N ASP A 30 -2.95 -6.84 14.33
CA ASP A 30 -2.49 -6.06 15.48
C ASP A 30 -1.55 -4.98 14.91
N VAL A 31 -2.12 -3.82 14.55
CA VAL A 31 -1.40 -2.70 13.94
C VAL A 31 -0.55 -2.03 15.00
N LYS A 32 0.77 -2.24 14.95
CA LYS A 32 1.73 -1.70 15.91
C LYS A 32 2.06 -0.23 15.67
N GLY A 33 1.82 0.25 14.48
CA GLY A 33 1.93 1.62 14.06
C GLY A 33 1.85 1.75 12.55
N ILE A 34 1.74 2.98 12.10
CA ILE A 34 1.66 3.38 10.71
C ILE A 34 2.82 4.33 10.43
N THR A 35 3.59 4.08 9.40
CA THR A 35 4.61 5.01 8.90
C THR A 35 4.11 5.64 7.62
N THR A 36 4.51 6.88 7.37
CA THR A 36 4.10 7.58 6.16
C THR A 36 5.31 7.94 5.30
N VAL A 37 5.11 7.97 4.00
CA VAL A 37 6.13 8.26 3.01
C VAL A 37 5.56 9.25 1.98
N ALA A 38 6.41 9.95 1.27
CA ALA A 38 6.01 10.76 0.13
C ALA A 38 5.77 9.87 -1.10
N GLY A 39 4.64 10.07 -1.76
CA GLY A 39 4.22 9.32 -2.95
C GLY A 39 2.99 9.97 -3.56
N ASN A 40 1.78 9.47 -3.29
CA ASN A 40 0.52 10.11 -3.74
C ASN A 40 0.44 11.58 -3.36
N VAL A 41 0.91 11.90 -2.16
CA VAL A 41 0.97 13.25 -1.59
C VAL A 41 2.26 13.43 -0.79
N PRO A 42 2.64 14.68 -0.42
CA PRO A 42 3.76 14.90 0.49
C PRO A 42 3.61 14.10 1.81
N ALA A 43 4.71 13.57 2.35
CA ALA A 43 4.70 12.74 3.57
C ALA A 43 3.94 13.40 4.74
N ARG A 44 4.06 14.71 4.91
CA ARG A 44 3.28 15.47 5.89
C ARG A 44 1.77 15.39 5.64
N THR A 45 1.33 15.51 4.39
CA THR A 45 -0.09 15.39 4.02
C THR A 45 -0.57 13.97 4.26
N ALA A 46 0.22 12.96 3.88
CA ALA A 46 -0.05 11.55 4.17
C ALA A 46 -0.22 11.30 5.68
N THR A 47 0.67 11.89 6.51
CA THR A 47 0.56 11.82 7.97
C THR A 47 -0.75 12.40 8.48
N VAL A 48 -1.09 13.61 8.04
CA VAL A 48 -2.34 14.28 8.44
C VAL A 48 -3.57 13.47 8.01
N ASN A 49 -3.56 12.95 6.77
CA ASN A 49 -4.63 12.08 6.26
C ASN A 49 -4.77 10.80 7.10
N THR A 50 -3.65 10.14 7.42
CA THR A 50 -3.64 8.96 8.30
C THR A 50 -4.26 9.28 9.66
N LEU A 51 -3.88 10.39 10.29
CA LEU A 51 -4.44 10.83 11.58
C LEU A 51 -5.95 11.08 11.49
N LYS A 52 -6.43 11.66 10.38
CA LYS A 52 -7.88 11.86 10.14
C LYS A 52 -8.61 10.51 10.04
N ILE A 53 -8.02 9.53 9.32
CA ILE A 53 -8.59 8.18 9.22
C ILE A 53 -8.63 7.50 10.60
N LEU A 54 -7.58 7.60 11.40
CA LEU A 54 -7.57 7.05 12.75
C LEU A 54 -8.62 7.71 13.65
N LYS A 55 -8.82 9.02 13.52
CA LYS A 55 -9.84 9.75 14.27
C LYS A 55 -11.25 9.28 13.94
N ILE A 56 -11.62 9.09 12.67
CA ILE A 56 -12.94 8.55 12.31
C ILE A 56 -13.12 7.08 12.67
N LEU A 57 -12.01 6.34 12.87
CA LEU A 57 -12.00 4.97 13.35
C LEU A 57 -11.97 4.85 14.88
N GLU A 58 -11.85 5.98 15.62
CA GLU A 58 -11.66 6.00 17.08
C GLU A 58 -10.44 5.15 17.51
N LYS A 59 -9.32 5.29 16.74
CA LYS A 59 -8.07 4.54 16.90
C LYS A 59 -6.84 5.45 16.95
N GLU A 60 -6.98 6.62 17.56
CA GLU A 60 -5.92 7.62 17.75
C GLU A 60 -4.79 7.13 18.67
N ASP A 61 -4.97 5.97 19.31
CA ASP A 61 -3.95 5.28 20.10
C ASP A 61 -2.89 4.57 19.24
N ILE A 62 -3.15 4.35 17.94
CA ILE A 62 -2.17 3.78 17.02
C ILE A 62 -1.13 4.84 16.66
N PRO A 63 0.19 4.57 16.89
CA PRO A 63 1.23 5.52 16.52
C PRO A 63 1.29 5.78 15.01
N VAL A 64 1.41 7.05 14.63
CA VAL A 64 1.68 7.48 13.25
C VAL A 64 3.02 8.22 13.23
N CYS A 65 3.95 7.75 12.41
CA CYS A 65 5.30 8.26 12.32
C CYS A 65 5.60 8.75 10.91
N GLU A 66 5.83 10.05 10.76
CA GLU A 66 6.27 10.63 9.49
C GLU A 66 7.66 10.11 9.11
N GLY A 67 7.81 9.62 7.88
CA GLY A 67 9.04 9.09 7.37
C GLY A 67 9.65 9.93 6.24
N MET A 68 10.13 9.26 5.21
CA MET A 68 10.87 9.89 4.14
C MET A 68 9.99 10.82 3.30
N THR A 69 10.55 11.99 3.01
CA THR A 69 9.88 13.06 2.24
C THR A 69 10.31 13.10 0.77
N ALA A 70 11.23 12.22 0.38
CA ALA A 70 11.74 12.08 -0.98
C ALA A 70 12.24 10.65 -1.22
N PRO A 71 12.26 10.17 -2.48
CA PRO A 71 12.86 8.91 -2.89
C PRO A 71 14.36 8.80 -2.54
N LEU A 72 14.90 7.58 -2.63
CA LEU A 72 16.27 7.28 -2.22
C LEU A 72 17.33 8.08 -3.01
N LEU A 73 17.17 8.22 -4.32
CA LEU A 73 18.16 8.86 -5.20
C LEU A 73 17.59 9.91 -6.13
N ARG A 74 16.29 9.99 -6.33
CA ARG A 74 15.65 10.85 -7.34
C ARG A 74 14.77 11.94 -6.73
N GLY A 75 14.37 12.93 -7.56
CA GLY A 75 13.36 13.90 -7.18
C GLY A 75 11.97 13.26 -7.10
N ILE A 76 11.15 13.74 -6.16
CA ILE A 76 9.79 13.24 -6.02
C ILE A 76 8.88 13.83 -7.10
N GLN A 77 7.99 12.99 -7.62
CA GLN A 77 6.81 13.36 -8.38
C GLN A 77 5.59 12.87 -7.61
N PHE A 78 4.59 13.72 -7.46
CA PHE A 78 3.34 13.36 -6.79
C PHE A 78 2.31 12.90 -7.81
N SER A 79 1.40 12.03 -7.39
CA SER A 79 0.31 11.56 -8.25
C SER A 79 -0.63 12.72 -8.62
N ASP A 80 -0.72 13.03 -9.91
CA ASP A 80 -1.55 14.12 -10.41
C ASP A 80 -3.01 13.69 -10.59
N GLY A 81 -3.82 13.88 -9.55
CA GLY A 81 -5.23 14.09 -9.77
C GLY A 81 -6.21 12.97 -9.48
N VAL A 82 -5.80 11.70 -9.28
CA VAL A 82 -6.75 10.60 -8.99
C VAL A 82 -7.26 10.69 -7.55
N HIS A 83 -6.38 11.01 -6.60
CA HIS A 83 -6.70 11.14 -5.18
C HIS A 83 -7.14 12.56 -4.76
N GLY A 84 -7.08 13.54 -5.68
CA GLY A 84 -7.30 14.96 -5.39
C GLY A 84 -6.10 15.63 -4.72
N LEU A 85 -6.10 16.96 -4.69
CA LEU A 85 -4.97 17.76 -4.17
C LEU A 85 -4.65 17.48 -2.68
N ASP A 86 -5.65 17.05 -1.91
CA ASP A 86 -5.51 16.72 -0.49
C ASP A 86 -5.31 15.22 -0.24
N GLY A 87 -5.32 14.41 -1.30
CA GLY A 87 -5.18 12.96 -1.24
C GLY A 87 -6.45 12.20 -0.85
N LEU A 88 -7.53 12.87 -0.39
CA LEU A 88 -8.77 12.25 0.07
C LEU A 88 -10.02 12.76 -0.68
N GLY A 89 -9.84 13.37 -1.85
CA GLY A 89 -10.96 13.90 -2.63
C GLY A 89 -11.79 14.97 -1.93
N GLY A 90 -11.24 15.64 -0.91
CA GLY A 90 -11.91 16.65 -0.11
C GLY A 90 -12.82 16.12 1.01
N ALA A 91 -12.94 14.79 1.16
CA ALA A 91 -13.93 14.17 2.06
C ALA A 91 -13.74 14.52 3.55
N LEU A 92 -12.52 14.81 4.00
CA LEU A 92 -12.21 15.19 5.39
C LEU A 92 -11.53 16.57 5.48
N ARG A 93 -11.83 17.48 4.54
CA ARG A 93 -11.17 18.79 4.45
C ARG A 93 -11.27 19.58 5.75
N ASP A 94 -12.45 19.64 6.35
CA ASP A 94 -12.72 20.46 7.53
C ASP A 94 -12.39 19.75 8.85
N MET A 95 -11.84 18.52 8.78
CA MET A 95 -11.46 17.79 9.99
C MET A 95 -10.08 18.23 10.45
N GLU A 96 -10.02 18.80 11.65
CA GLU A 96 -8.77 19.12 12.33
C GLU A 96 -8.24 17.91 13.09
N VAL A 97 -6.93 17.67 12.99
CA VAL A 97 -6.18 16.70 13.79
C VAL A 97 -4.94 17.36 14.38
N LYS A 98 -4.51 16.88 15.53
CA LYS A 98 -3.26 17.33 16.13
C LYS A 98 -2.12 16.49 15.61
N TYR A 99 -1.21 17.12 14.91
CA TYR A 99 0.07 16.53 14.55
C TYR A 99 1.10 16.82 15.66
N HIS A 100 1.79 15.82 16.10
CA HIS A 100 2.95 15.95 17.00
C HIS A 100 4.16 15.34 16.31
N GLU A 101 5.23 16.10 16.23
CA GLU A 101 6.52 15.54 15.82
C GLU A 101 6.94 14.45 16.81
N GLY A 102 7.26 13.27 16.27
CA GLY A 102 7.64 12.10 17.06
C GLY A 102 8.90 11.44 16.49
N ILE A 103 9.03 10.16 16.74
CA ILE A 103 10.09 9.35 16.13
C ILE A 103 9.89 9.30 14.62
N HIS A 104 10.97 9.39 13.87
CA HIS A 104 10.93 9.27 12.42
C HIS A 104 10.51 7.87 11.98
N GLY A 105 9.71 7.74 10.91
CA GLY A 105 9.15 6.47 10.43
C GLY A 105 10.17 5.36 10.25
N VAL A 106 11.35 5.67 9.71
CA VAL A 106 12.47 4.72 9.55
C VAL A 106 12.92 4.16 10.91
N ASP A 107 13.07 5.01 11.91
CA ASP A 107 13.49 4.59 13.26
C ASP A 107 12.40 3.80 13.95
N PHE A 108 11.14 4.19 13.75
CA PHE A 108 9.98 3.45 14.26
C PHE A 108 9.94 2.01 13.71
N ILE A 109 10.18 1.82 12.39
CA ILE A 109 10.28 0.49 11.79
C ILE A 109 11.36 -0.33 12.47
N ILE A 110 12.59 0.22 12.57
CA ILE A 110 13.75 -0.45 13.18
C ILE A 110 13.44 -0.88 14.62
N GLU A 111 13.02 0.06 15.46
CA GLU A 111 12.73 -0.22 16.87
C GLU A 111 11.63 -1.24 17.06
N THR A 112 10.54 -1.12 16.27
CA THR A 112 9.39 -2.00 16.41
C THR A 112 9.72 -3.42 15.95
N VAL A 113 10.47 -3.59 14.87
CA VAL A 113 10.96 -4.88 14.40
C VAL A 113 11.90 -5.51 15.43
N MET A 114 12.86 -4.74 15.97
CA MET A 114 13.80 -5.23 16.99
C MET A 114 13.12 -5.69 18.28
N LYS A 115 12.01 -5.04 18.66
CA LYS A 115 11.19 -5.43 19.82
C LYS A 115 10.32 -6.68 19.56
N ASN A 116 9.98 -6.97 18.29
CA ASN A 116 9.04 -8.05 17.91
C ASN A 116 9.65 -9.06 16.93
N LYS A 117 10.86 -9.49 17.18
CA LYS A 117 11.68 -10.35 16.31
C LYS A 117 10.89 -11.50 15.70
N LYS A 118 10.91 -11.61 14.36
CA LYS A 118 10.24 -12.65 13.54
C LYS A 118 8.72 -12.76 13.68
N GLU A 119 8.09 -11.74 14.28
CA GLU A 119 6.62 -11.69 14.39
C GLU A 119 6.00 -10.59 13.50
N MET A 120 6.82 -9.63 13.02
CA MET A 120 6.34 -8.49 12.26
C MET A 120 6.19 -8.80 10.78
N THR A 121 4.99 -8.58 10.25
CA THR A 121 4.74 -8.40 8.81
C THR A 121 4.77 -6.90 8.52
N ILE A 122 5.55 -6.47 7.54
CA ILE A 122 5.57 -5.09 7.05
C ILE A 122 4.69 -5.02 5.81
N ILE A 123 3.69 -4.15 5.82
CA ILE A 123 2.80 -3.90 4.69
C ILE A 123 3.21 -2.57 4.07
N LEU A 124 3.70 -2.59 2.84
CA LEU A 124 4.12 -1.41 2.08
C LEU A 124 3.04 -1.10 1.04
N LEU A 125 2.36 0.02 1.17
CA LEU A 125 1.30 0.47 0.26
C LEU A 125 1.75 1.65 -0.60
N GLY A 126 2.74 2.43 -0.14
CA GLY A 126 3.43 3.46 -0.91
C GLY A 126 4.82 3.03 -1.40
N PRO A 127 5.60 3.97 -1.97
CA PRO A 127 6.97 3.72 -2.37
C PRO A 127 7.80 3.15 -1.20
N PRO A 128 8.61 2.10 -1.38
CA PRO A 128 9.25 1.36 -0.28
C PRO A 128 10.46 2.09 0.34
N THR A 129 10.52 3.41 0.22
CA THR A 129 11.63 4.28 0.64
C THR A 129 11.95 4.13 2.12
N ASN A 130 10.94 4.16 3.01
CA ASN A 130 11.14 3.99 4.44
C ASN A 130 11.79 2.65 4.77
N MET A 131 11.34 1.58 4.12
CA MET A 131 11.88 0.23 4.33
C MET A 131 13.31 0.11 3.84
N ALA A 132 13.62 0.69 2.67
CA ALA A 132 14.98 0.70 2.12
C ALA A 132 15.95 1.45 3.04
N PHE A 133 15.56 2.62 3.55
CA PHE A 133 16.37 3.35 4.54
C PHE A 133 16.54 2.57 5.84
N ALA A 134 15.51 1.90 6.33
CA ALA A 134 15.58 1.07 7.52
C ALA A 134 16.60 -0.08 7.36
N LEU A 135 16.56 -0.76 6.20
CA LEU A 135 17.51 -1.82 5.86
C LEU A 135 18.95 -1.30 5.72
N LYS A 136 19.13 -0.10 5.16
CA LYS A 136 20.46 0.50 5.02
C LYS A 136 21.00 1.02 6.36
N LYS A 137 20.15 1.56 7.23
CA LYS A 137 20.52 2.11 8.54
C LYS A 137 20.84 1.01 9.55
N GLU A 138 20.04 -0.06 9.57
CA GLU A 138 20.23 -1.22 10.46
C GLU A 138 20.05 -2.53 9.67
N PRO A 139 21.08 -3.01 8.97
CA PRO A 139 20.99 -4.20 8.10
C PRO A 139 20.56 -5.48 8.83
N LYS A 140 20.71 -5.54 10.15
CA LYS A 140 20.31 -6.73 10.92
C LYS A 140 18.81 -6.90 11.03
N ILE A 141 18.00 -5.85 10.80
CA ILE A 141 16.54 -5.97 10.92
C ILE A 141 15.97 -7.01 9.94
N LYS A 142 16.62 -7.25 8.79
CA LYS A 142 16.21 -8.27 7.83
C LYS A 142 16.06 -9.66 8.44
N GLU A 143 16.87 -9.98 9.45
CA GLU A 143 16.84 -11.27 10.16
C GLU A 143 15.61 -11.39 11.10
N TYR A 144 14.99 -10.26 11.44
CA TYR A 144 13.91 -10.16 12.41
C TYR A 144 12.56 -9.84 11.82
N ILE A 145 12.49 -9.45 10.54
CA ILE A 145 11.24 -9.30 9.80
C ILE A 145 10.73 -10.69 9.41
N LYS A 146 9.44 -10.92 9.60
CA LYS A 146 8.81 -12.18 9.23
C LYS A 146 8.59 -12.26 7.72
N GLU A 147 7.98 -11.22 7.15
CA GLU A 147 7.65 -11.08 5.74
C GLU A 147 7.36 -9.61 5.40
N ILE A 148 7.50 -9.26 4.13
CA ILE A 148 7.02 -8.01 3.55
C ILE A 148 5.88 -8.36 2.60
N VAL A 149 4.75 -7.63 2.69
CA VAL A 149 3.69 -7.65 1.69
C VAL A 149 3.62 -6.25 1.09
N MET A 150 3.79 -6.13 -0.22
CA MET A 150 3.84 -4.83 -0.87
C MET A 150 2.84 -4.73 -2.02
N MET A 151 2.14 -3.60 -2.08
CA MET A 151 1.42 -3.18 -3.26
C MET A 151 2.39 -2.46 -4.19
N GLY A 152 2.50 -2.92 -5.41
CA GLY A 152 3.36 -2.30 -6.42
C GLY A 152 3.79 -3.25 -7.53
N GLY A 153 4.28 -2.65 -8.61
CA GLY A 153 4.81 -3.36 -9.75
C GLY A 153 3.76 -3.95 -10.69
N ALA A 154 4.26 -4.41 -11.84
CA ALA A 154 3.48 -5.08 -12.87
C ALA A 154 4.39 -6.04 -13.65
N ILE A 155 4.23 -7.36 -13.45
CA ILE A 155 5.10 -8.36 -14.10
C ILE A 155 4.75 -8.59 -15.58
N ASN A 156 3.52 -8.29 -16.00
CA ASN A 156 3.09 -8.38 -17.41
C ASN A 156 3.44 -7.12 -18.23
N GLY A 157 4.19 -6.17 -17.64
CA GLY A 157 4.74 -5.02 -18.34
C GLY A 157 3.72 -3.93 -18.70
N ILE A 158 2.55 -3.90 -18.05
CA ILE A 158 1.53 -2.84 -18.23
C ILE A 158 1.49 -1.99 -16.96
N GLY A 159 2.04 -0.80 -17.05
CA GLY A 159 2.07 0.17 -15.95
C GLY A 159 0.81 1.05 -15.88
N ASN A 160 0.72 1.84 -14.82
CA ASN A 160 -0.29 2.87 -14.64
C ASN A 160 0.31 4.28 -14.55
N GLU A 161 1.59 4.40 -14.22
CA GLU A 161 2.32 5.69 -14.20
C GLU A 161 3.04 5.90 -15.53
N THR A 162 3.77 4.91 -15.99
CA THR A 162 4.33 4.86 -17.35
C THR A 162 3.73 3.69 -18.11
N ARG A 163 4.16 3.50 -19.35
CA ARG A 163 3.71 2.34 -20.14
C ARG A 163 4.07 1.00 -19.50
N THR A 164 5.12 0.95 -18.70
CA THR A 164 5.71 -0.29 -18.17
C THR A 164 5.84 -0.32 -16.66
N ALA A 165 5.68 0.82 -15.98
CA ALA A 165 5.91 0.94 -14.55
C ALA A 165 4.64 1.29 -13.78
N GLU A 166 4.48 0.64 -12.62
CA GLU A 166 3.51 0.98 -11.61
C GLU A 166 4.04 2.14 -10.76
N PHE A 167 3.13 2.98 -10.24
CA PHE A 167 3.42 4.25 -9.58
C PHE A 167 4.40 4.14 -8.41
N ASN A 168 4.19 3.23 -7.46
CA ASN A 168 5.05 3.07 -6.29
C ASN A 168 6.48 2.69 -6.68
N PHE A 169 6.58 1.78 -7.66
CA PHE A 169 7.86 1.28 -8.16
C PHE A 169 8.56 2.29 -9.07
N TYR A 170 7.80 3.09 -9.83
CA TYR A 170 8.34 4.19 -10.62
C TYR A 170 8.85 5.34 -9.74
N THR A 171 8.15 5.63 -8.64
CA THR A 171 8.52 6.71 -7.72
C THR A 171 9.89 6.47 -7.08
N ASP A 172 10.21 5.23 -6.68
CA ASP A 172 11.50 4.90 -6.05
C ASP A 172 11.99 3.48 -6.40
N PRO A 173 12.39 3.22 -7.66
CA PRO A 173 12.85 1.90 -8.07
C PRO A 173 14.15 1.47 -7.37
N GLU A 174 14.98 2.42 -6.94
CA GLU A 174 16.18 2.11 -6.17
C GLU A 174 15.84 1.51 -4.81
N SER A 175 14.80 2.02 -4.15
CA SER A 175 14.29 1.45 -2.90
C SER A 175 13.67 0.07 -3.11
N VAL A 176 12.94 -0.13 -4.22
CA VAL A 176 12.42 -1.46 -4.61
C VAL A 176 13.56 -2.46 -4.73
N ARG A 177 14.65 -2.10 -5.43
CA ARG A 177 15.84 -2.95 -5.56
C ARG A 177 16.43 -3.33 -4.22
N VAL A 178 16.59 -2.38 -3.30
CA VAL A 178 17.08 -2.65 -1.94
C VAL A 178 16.21 -3.66 -1.21
N VAL A 179 14.89 -3.55 -1.35
CA VAL A 179 13.94 -4.48 -0.72
C VAL A 179 14.00 -5.86 -1.36
N PHE A 180 14.03 -5.95 -2.70
CA PHE A 180 14.10 -7.24 -3.42
C PHE A 180 15.40 -8.01 -3.15
N GLU A 181 16.50 -7.30 -2.95
CA GLU A 181 17.82 -7.89 -2.62
C GLU A 181 18.01 -8.20 -1.12
N SER A 182 17.05 -7.85 -0.27
CA SER A 182 17.18 -7.98 1.19
C SER A 182 17.29 -9.42 1.70
N GLY A 183 16.70 -10.38 0.95
CA GLY A 183 16.53 -11.76 1.38
C GLY A 183 15.40 -11.98 2.39
N ILE A 184 14.57 -10.99 2.65
CA ILE A 184 13.34 -11.11 3.44
C ILE A 184 12.30 -11.79 2.55
N PRO A 185 11.44 -12.70 3.06
CA PRO A 185 10.29 -13.20 2.31
C PRO A 185 9.38 -12.05 1.85
N ILE A 186 9.19 -11.90 0.55
CA ILE A 186 8.40 -10.82 -0.06
C ILE A 186 7.21 -11.40 -0.79
N LYS A 187 6.02 -10.83 -0.55
CA LYS A 187 4.84 -11.03 -1.37
C LYS A 187 4.50 -9.73 -2.10
N MET A 188 4.53 -9.76 -3.42
CA MET A 188 4.17 -8.64 -4.29
C MET A 188 2.74 -8.81 -4.79
N VAL A 189 1.93 -7.77 -4.61
CA VAL A 189 0.53 -7.68 -5.07
C VAL A 189 0.48 -6.55 -6.11
N GLY A 190 0.86 -6.88 -7.34
CA GLY A 190 1.01 -5.93 -8.44
C GLY A 190 -0.27 -5.65 -9.21
N LEU A 191 -0.17 -4.77 -10.21
CA LEU A 191 -1.29 -4.39 -11.09
C LEU A 191 -1.92 -5.59 -11.80
N ASP A 192 -1.15 -6.67 -12.01
CA ASP A 192 -1.62 -7.92 -12.64
C ASP A 192 -2.87 -8.50 -11.96
N VAL A 193 -3.00 -8.30 -10.65
CA VAL A 193 -4.16 -8.73 -9.87
C VAL A 193 -4.99 -7.55 -9.35
N THR A 194 -4.37 -6.45 -8.98
CA THR A 194 -5.09 -5.35 -8.34
C THR A 194 -6.01 -4.61 -9.32
N ASN A 195 -5.68 -4.56 -10.62
CA ASN A 195 -6.56 -4.03 -11.66
C ASN A 195 -7.88 -4.78 -11.79
N ASN A 196 -7.98 -6.00 -11.27
CA ASN A 196 -9.19 -6.81 -11.30
C ASN A 196 -10.01 -6.72 -9.98
N ALA A 197 -9.47 -6.06 -8.96
CA ALA A 197 -10.15 -5.83 -7.67
C ALA A 197 -11.11 -4.63 -7.77
N LEU A 198 -12.11 -4.75 -8.66
CA LEU A 198 -12.96 -3.63 -9.08
C LEU A 198 -14.15 -3.43 -8.14
N ILE A 199 -14.40 -2.18 -7.79
CA ILE A 199 -15.64 -1.73 -7.19
C ILE A 199 -16.37 -0.81 -8.18
N TYR A 200 -17.64 -1.08 -8.43
CA TYR A 200 -18.42 -0.38 -9.42
C TYR A 200 -19.34 0.66 -8.77
N ARG A 201 -19.75 1.67 -9.54
CA ARG A 201 -20.70 2.69 -9.07
C ARG A 201 -21.97 2.09 -8.44
N HIS A 202 -22.46 0.96 -8.96
CA HIS A 202 -23.64 0.32 -8.38
C HIS A 202 -23.39 -0.33 -7.02
N ASP A 203 -22.13 -0.61 -6.66
CA ASP A 203 -21.77 -1.15 -5.34
C ASP A 203 -21.87 -0.11 -4.22
N LEU A 204 -21.82 1.19 -4.54
CA LEU A 204 -21.92 2.26 -3.55
C LEU A 204 -23.18 2.17 -2.68
N LYS A 205 -24.28 1.63 -3.23
CA LYS A 205 -25.52 1.36 -2.47
C LYS A 205 -25.40 0.30 -1.39
N ARG A 206 -24.34 -0.51 -1.42
CA ARG A 206 -24.07 -1.58 -0.43
C ARG A 206 -23.50 -1.03 0.89
N PHE A 207 -22.99 0.21 0.89
CA PHE A 207 -22.46 0.85 2.09
C PHE A 207 -23.58 1.44 2.94
N CYS A 208 -23.56 1.12 4.25
CA CYS A 208 -24.61 1.51 5.18
C CYS A 208 -24.49 2.99 5.58
N ASN A 209 -25.43 3.84 5.19
CA ASN A 209 -25.45 5.28 5.45
C ASN A 209 -25.58 5.68 6.95
N ARG A 210 -25.63 4.73 7.87
CA ARG A 210 -25.80 5.00 9.31
C ARG A 210 -24.48 5.07 10.09
N LYS A 211 -23.35 4.79 9.42
CA LYS A 211 -22.03 4.75 10.07
C LYS A 211 -21.08 5.74 9.41
N PRO A 212 -20.36 6.56 10.18
CA PRO A 212 -19.43 7.57 9.65
C PRO A 212 -18.39 6.96 8.68
N ILE A 213 -17.84 5.80 9.02
CA ILE A 213 -16.86 5.10 8.17
C ILE A 213 -17.46 4.66 6.84
N ALA A 214 -18.68 4.13 6.84
CA ALA A 214 -19.32 3.70 5.61
C ALA A 214 -19.70 4.90 4.72
N ASN A 215 -20.11 6.02 5.32
CA ASN A 215 -20.35 7.26 4.59
C ASN A 215 -19.03 7.80 3.99
N PHE A 216 -17.99 7.92 4.80
CA PHE A 216 -16.67 8.32 4.30
C PHE A 216 -16.21 7.42 3.16
N THR A 217 -16.26 6.10 3.34
CA THR A 217 -15.88 5.12 2.30
C THR A 217 -16.68 5.32 1.01
N LYS A 218 -17.99 5.54 1.13
CA LYS A 218 -18.85 5.80 -0.02
C LYS A 218 -18.45 7.10 -0.73
N ASP A 219 -18.22 8.18 0.01
CA ASP A 219 -17.92 9.50 -0.54
C ASP A 219 -16.57 9.49 -1.29
N VAL A 220 -15.53 8.88 -0.70
CA VAL A 220 -14.22 8.78 -1.38
C VAL A 220 -14.24 7.83 -2.58
N LEU A 221 -15.00 6.72 -2.52
CA LEU A 221 -15.19 5.82 -3.66
C LEU A 221 -15.97 6.50 -4.79
N GLU A 222 -17.01 7.27 -4.47
CA GLU A 222 -17.75 8.04 -5.48
C GLU A 222 -16.84 9.07 -6.16
N TYR A 223 -16.03 9.79 -5.39
CA TYR A 223 -15.02 10.71 -5.93
C TYR A 223 -14.03 9.97 -6.85
N TYR A 224 -13.49 8.84 -6.39
CA TYR A 224 -12.52 8.04 -7.14
C TYR A 224 -13.10 7.54 -8.47
N ILE A 225 -14.30 6.95 -8.45
CA ILE A 225 -15.01 6.49 -9.65
C ILE A 225 -15.27 7.67 -10.60
N ASN A 226 -15.67 8.85 -10.09
CA ASN A 226 -15.87 10.03 -10.91
C ASN A 226 -14.57 10.48 -11.61
N LYS A 227 -13.42 10.39 -10.91
CA LYS A 227 -12.12 10.66 -11.51
C LYS A 227 -11.74 9.63 -12.57
N CYS A 228 -11.92 8.35 -12.30
CA CYS A 228 -11.71 7.29 -13.29
C CYS A 228 -12.61 7.48 -14.52
N SER A 229 -13.87 7.88 -14.33
CA SER A 229 -14.79 8.17 -15.44
C SER A 229 -14.32 9.37 -16.27
N GLN A 230 -13.85 10.44 -15.61
CA GLN A 230 -13.33 11.63 -16.30
C GLN A 230 -12.03 11.36 -17.08
N LEU A 231 -11.11 10.60 -16.52
CA LEU A 231 -9.78 10.38 -17.08
C LEU A 231 -9.75 9.22 -18.10
N PHE A 232 -10.51 8.15 -17.82
CA PHE A 232 -10.39 6.88 -18.55
C PHE A 232 -11.72 6.41 -19.17
N GLY A 233 -12.84 7.08 -18.89
CA GLY A 233 -14.16 6.68 -19.40
C GLY A 233 -14.74 5.41 -18.74
N ILE A 234 -14.28 5.05 -17.52
CA ILE A 234 -14.71 3.83 -16.81
C ILE A 234 -15.54 4.16 -15.56
N GLU A 235 -16.57 3.36 -15.28
CA GLU A 235 -17.50 3.57 -14.16
C GLU A 235 -17.20 2.66 -12.95
N ASN A 236 -15.91 2.47 -12.69
CA ASN A 236 -15.37 1.70 -11.56
C ASN A 236 -14.01 2.26 -11.14
N CYS A 237 -13.52 1.78 -10.01
CA CYS A 237 -12.13 1.96 -9.59
C CYS A 237 -11.58 0.65 -9.01
N SER A 238 -10.26 0.51 -9.04
CA SER A 238 -9.56 -0.64 -8.45
C SER A 238 -9.22 -0.36 -6.99
N LEU A 239 -9.34 -1.39 -6.15
CA LEU A 239 -8.92 -1.37 -4.75
C LEU A 239 -7.55 -2.01 -4.61
N HIS A 240 -6.49 -1.29 -5.00
CA HIS A 240 -5.12 -1.80 -5.06
C HIS A 240 -4.60 -2.16 -3.66
N ASP A 241 -4.49 -1.19 -2.78
CA ASP A 241 -3.97 -1.32 -1.42
C ASP A 241 -4.87 -2.18 -0.52
N PRO A 242 -6.21 -2.03 -0.58
CA PRO A 242 -7.07 -2.92 0.18
C PRO A 242 -6.90 -4.39 -0.19
N LEU A 243 -6.61 -4.74 -1.46
CA LEU A 243 -6.32 -6.11 -1.85
C LEU A 243 -5.01 -6.61 -1.22
N ALA A 244 -3.96 -5.79 -1.21
CA ALA A 244 -2.70 -6.14 -0.56
C ALA A 244 -2.89 -6.40 0.94
N VAL A 245 -3.61 -5.55 1.65
CA VAL A 245 -3.98 -5.77 3.06
C VAL A 245 -4.81 -7.04 3.23
N ALA A 246 -5.77 -7.28 2.32
CA ALA A 246 -6.62 -8.47 2.38
C ALA A 246 -5.81 -9.77 2.26
N THR A 247 -4.71 -9.79 1.49
CA THR A 247 -3.82 -10.97 1.39
C THR A 247 -3.11 -11.29 2.70
N VAL A 248 -2.82 -10.28 3.53
CA VAL A 248 -2.28 -10.49 4.88
C VAL A 248 -3.36 -11.07 5.79
N ILE A 249 -4.60 -10.61 5.67
CA ILE A 249 -5.74 -11.05 6.48
C ILE A 249 -6.14 -12.49 6.14
N ASP A 250 -6.27 -12.79 4.86
CA ASP A 250 -6.64 -14.08 4.29
C ASP A 250 -5.81 -14.37 3.02
N PRO A 251 -4.71 -15.13 3.14
CA PRO A 251 -3.85 -15.43 1.99
C PRO A 251 -4.56 -16.16 0.84
N SER A 252 -5.72 -16.78 1.09
CA SER A 252 -6.48 -17.49 0.04
C SER A 252 -7.21 -16.55 -0.95
N ILE A 253 -7.14 -15.23 -0.72
CA ILE A 253 -7.73 -14.23 -1.62
C ILE A 253 -6.94 -14.13 -2.94
N VAL A 254 -5.64 -14.41 -2.92
CA VAL A 254 -4.81 -14.42 -4.12
C VAL A 254 -4.13 -15.77 -4.31
N LYS A 255 -3.84 -16.12 -5.57
CA LYS A 255 -2.93 -17.21 -5.94
C LYS A 255 -1.58 -16.60 -6.23
N THR A 256 -0.53 -17.23 -5.78
CA THR A 256 0.83 -16.73 -5.93
C THR A 256 1.73 -17.71 -6.65
N LYS A 257 2.81 -17.19 -7.25
CA LYS A 257 3.93 -17.95 -7.79
C LYS A 257 5.24 -17.30 -7.38
N GLU A 258 6.24 -18.12 -7.15
CA GLU A 258 7.58 -17.66 -6.86
C GLU A 258 8.35 -17.40 -8.16
N TYR A 259 8.97 -16.22 -8.26
CA TYR A 259 9.80 -15.82 -9.39
C TYR A 259 11.05 -15.09 -8.91
N TYR A 260 12.09 -15.11 -9.74
CA TYR A 260 13.14 -14.12 -9.63
C TYR A 260 12.68 -12.83 -10.31
N VAL A 261 12.64 -11.75 -9.54
CA VAL A 261 12.14 -10.44 -9.99
C VAL A 261 13.19 -9.37 -9.72
N ASP A 262 13.48 -8.58 -10.75
CA ASP A 262 14.31 -7.39 -10.70
C ASP A 262 13.49 -6.12 -10.98
N ILE A 263 14.11 -4.97 -10.82
CA ILE A 263 13.56 -3.66 -11.14
C ILE A 263 14.51 -2.87 -12.05
N GLU A 264 14.00 -2.33 -13.14
CA GLU A 264 14.76 -1.42 -13.99
C GLU A 264 14.76 -0.01 -13.39
N ALA A 265 15.92 0.59 -13.22
CA ALA A 265 16.09 1.89 -12.57
C ALA A 265 16.98 2.87 -13.34
N ASN A 266 17.34 2.55 -14.59
CA ASN A 266 18.28 3.38 -15.38
C ASN A 266 17.84 3.56 -16.84
N SER A 267 16.72 2.99 -17.26
CA SER A 267 16.25 3.05 -18.63
C SER A 267 15.36 4.27 -18.87
N GLU A 268 15.61 5.04 -19.92
CA GLU A 268 14.71 6.13 -20.34
C GLU A 268 13.31 5.64 -20.74
N LEU A 269 13.16 4.37 -21.18
CA LEU A 269 11.90 3.85 -21.70
C LEU A 269 11.16 2.95 -20.70
N CYS A 270 11.89 2.29 -19.82
CA CYS A 270 11.39 1.25 -18.93
C CYS A 270 11.73 1.51 -17.46
N ASP A 271 12.05 2.74 -17.11
CA ASP A 271 12.35 3.10 -15.71
C ASP A 271 11.18 2.72 -14.78
N GLY A 272 11.48 2.06 -13.67
CA GLY A 272 10.49 1.51 -12.74
C GLY A 272 9.79 0.23 -13.21
N MET A 273 10.18 -0.37 -14.35
CA MET A 273 9.61 -1.62 -14.82
C MET A 273 10.01 -2.79 -13.93
N THR A 274 9.03 -3.59 -13.54
CA THR A 274 9.24 -4.87 -12.86
C THR A 274 9.66 -5.93 -13.88
N VAL A 275 10.87 -6.49 -13.75
CA VAL A 275 11.44 -7.46 -14.67
C VAL A 275 11.37 -8.86 -14.05
N CYS A 276 10.45 -9.68 -14.53
CA CYS A 276 10.19 -11.02 -14.01
C CYS A 276 10.84 -12.10 -14.90
N ASP A 277 11.66 -12.97 -14.32
CA ASP A 277 12.21 -14.14 -14.99
C ASP A 277 11.22 -15.31 -15.00
N PHE A 278 10.22 -15.25 -15.87
CA PHE A 278 9.16 -16.26 -15.99
C PHE A 278 9.66 -17.67 -16.32
N ASN A 279 10.79 -17.76 -17.02
CA ASN A 279 11.31 -19.00 -17.55
C ASN A 279 12.59 -19.47 -16.85
N ASN A 280 12.97 -18.81 -15.76
CA ASN A 280 14.22 -19.07 -15.03
C ASN A 280 15.46 -19.08 -15.94
N ILE A 281 15.53 -18.12 -16.86
CA ILE A 281 16.65 -17.99 -17.82
C ILE A 281 17.95 -17.66 -17.08
N LEU A 282 17.86 -16.91 -15.99
CA LEU A 282 19.02 -16.51 -15.18
C LEU A 282 19.52 -17.65 -14.27
N GLY A 283 18.73 -18.70 -14.06
CA GLY A 283 19.04 -19.79 -13.13
C GLY A 283 19.20 -19.33 -11.69
N ARG A 284 18.52 -18.23 -11.31
CA ARG A 284 18.55 -17.68 -9.94
C ARG A 284 17.39 -18.21 -9.11
N GLU A 285 17.63 -18.37 -7.81
CA GLU A 285 16.56 -18.72 -6.88
C GLU A 285 15.53 -17.58 -6.83
N PRO A 286 14.22 -17.90 -6.77
CA PRO A 286 13.17 -16.91 -6.59
C PRO A 286 13.40 -16.01 -5.35
N ASN A 287 13.14 -14.72 -5.52
CA ASN A 287 13.24 -13.74 -4.42
C ASN A 287 11.90 -13.12 -4.05
N VAL A 288 10.85 -13.31 -4.86
CA VAL A 288 9.54 -12.71 -4.66
C VAL A 288 8.43 -13.74 -4.94
N GLU A 289 7.48 -13.84 -4.01
CA GLU A 289 6.19 -14.50 -4.19
C GLU A 289 5.23 -13.50 -4.84
N VAL A 290 4.90 -13.67 -6.12
CA VAL A 290 4.08 -12.73 -6.90
C VAL A 290 2.64 -13.21 -6.96
N ALA A 291 1.68 -12.33 -6.64
CA ALA A 291 0.26 -12.59 -6.87
C ALA A 291 -0.05 -12.59 -8.37
N VAL A 292 -0.65 -13.67 -8.87
CA VAL A 292 -0.93 -13.89 -10.30
C VAL A 292 -2.40 -14.06 -10.63
N ASP A 293 -3.27 -14.28 -9.65
CA ASP A 293 -4.72 -14.41 -9.79
C ASP A 293 -5.40 -14.17 -8.43
N GLY A 294 -6.71 -13.93 -8.40
CA GLY A 294 -7.42 -13.63 -7.15
C GLY A 294 -8.91 -13.96 -7.15
N GLU A 295 -9.46 -14.13 -5.95
CA GLU A 295 -10.88 -14.34 -5.65
C GLU A 295 -11.56 -12.96 -5.44
N TYR A 296 -11.67 -12.17 -6.53
CA TYR A 296 -12.02 -10.74 -6.46
C TYR A 296 -13.43 -10.49 -5.89
N GLU A 297 -14.43 -11.30 -6.25
CA GLU A 297 -15.77 -11.17 -5.70
C GLU A 297 -15.78 -11.46 -4.18
N LYS A 298 -15.06 -12.48 -3.74
CA LYS A 298 -14.86 -12.79 -2.31
C LYS A 298 -14.22 -11.62 -1.59
N PHE A 299 -13.20 -11.00 -2.19
CA PHE A 299 -12.52 -9.83 -1.64
C PHE A 299 -13.46 -8.63 -1.50
N ILE A 300 -14.17 -8.24 -2.58
CA ILE A 300 -15.10 -7.10 -2.56
C ILE A 300 -16.22 -7.32 -1.53
N ASN A 301 -16.78 -8.52 -1.46
CA ASN A 301 -17.81 -8.86 -0.47
C ASN A 301 -17.26 -8.73 0.97
N TYR A 302 -16.03 -9.21 1.21
CA TYR A 302 -15.36 -9.08 2.49
C TYR A 302 -15.09 -7.62 2.86
N PHE A 303 -14.59 -6.82 1.92
CA PHE A 303 -14.33 -5.39 2.13
C PHE A 303 -15.60 -4.64 2.54
N VAL A 304 -16.69 -4.79 1.76
CA VAL A 304 -17.97 -4.16 2.06
C VAL A 304 -18.52 -4.57 3.44
N ASP A 305 -18.43 -5.86 3.77
CA ASP A 305 -18.87 -6.38 5.07
C ASP A 305 -18.08 -5.76 6.23
N ILE A 306 -16.75 -5.67 6.11
CA ILE A 306 -15.88 -5.04 7.13
C ILE A 306 -16.20 -3.56 7.32
N VAL A 307 -16.36 -2.82 6.22
CA VAL A 307 -16.68 -1.38 6.30
C VAL A 307 -18.01 -1.15 7.02
N ASN A 308 -19.00 -2.00 6.77
CA ASN A 308 -20.34 -1.89 7.35
C ASN A 308 -20.44 -2.34 8.83
N ARG A 309 -19.47 -3.05 9.37
CA ARG A 309 -19.41 -3.44 10.80
C ARG A 309 -19.15 -2.24 11.68
#